data_9abe1ef388df91c35dba51dd9de24b06
#
_entry.id   9abe1ef388df91c35dba51dd9de24b06
#
_cell.length_a   1.000
_cell.length_b   1.000
_cell.length_c   1.000
_cell.angle_alpha   90.00
_cell.angle_beta   90.00
_cell.angle_gamma   90.00
#
_symmetry.space_group_name_H-M   'P 1'
#
loop_
_entity.id
_entity.type
_entity.pdbx_description
1 polymer ?
#
loop_
_entity_poly.entity_id
_entity_poly.type
_entity_poly.pdbx_seq_one_letter_code
_entity_poly.pdbx_strand_id
1 'polypeptide(L)'
;MPLDTSTTYPLTRLRLDGRRWNELRLLQAQISTNPASSGSSYLSMGNTSIMCSVHGPAEGRRGDGAGGAAGSGHAVVEVDVNVAGFAGVDRKRRAGGSDRQSSRIATTLRSAFQSHLHTYLYPHSTISIHVSVLSADGSLLAAAINAVTLALVDAGIPMPGLLTGCTAGMSGSASTPRDPRHDELDPLLDLSLPEEQELPSLTVATTTAVPVGENNMDEDEEAMKVCVLTMETKVHATYLDTMLAVGIDGCSQIRELLEGVIKGSRG
;
A
#
# COMPACT_ATOMS: atom_id res chain seq x y z
N MET A 1 10.23 -22.37 15.15
CA MET A 1 9.01 -22.22 15.91
C MET A 1 8.53 -20.81 15.69
N PRO A 2 7.30 -20.56 15.24
CA PRO A 2 6.77 -19.21 15.23
C PRO A 2 6.80 -18.68 16.67
N LEU A 3 7.26 -17.45 16.83
CA LEU A 3 7.19 -16.75 18.10
C LEU A 3 5.70 -16.48 18.38
N ASP A 4 5.17 -17.02 19.46
CA ASP A 4 3.79 -16.78 19.86
C ASP A 4 3.67 -15.33 20.38
N THR A 5 3.29 -14.43 19.47
CA THR A 5 3.10 -13.01 19.77
C THR A 5 1.81 -12.75 20.53
N SER A 6 0.87 -13.68 20.45
CA SER A 6 -0.45 -13.54 21.07
C SER A 6 -0.41 -13.47 22.61
N THR A 7 0.61 -14.07 23.23
CA THR A 7 0.77 -14.10 24.69
C THR A 7 1.68 -13.01 25.23
N THR A 8 2.62 -12.50 24.42
CA THR A 8 3.64 -11.54 24.88
C THR A 8 3.10 -10.12 24.90
N TYR A 9 2.30 -9.74 23.91
CA TYR A 9 1.73 -8.40 23.80
C TYR A 9 0.79 -8.04 24.99
N PRO A 10 -0.17 -8.88 25.39
CA PRO A 10 -1.07 -8.56 26.50
C PRO A 10 -0.34 -8.29 27.83
N LEU A 11 0.82 -8.93 28.04
CA LEU A 11 1.60 -8.79 29.26
C LEU A 11 2.43 -7.50 29.29
N THR A 12 3.01 -7.12 28.19
CA THR A 12 3.98 -6.00 28.11
C THR A 12 3.41 -4.74 27.48
N ARG A 13 2.31 -4.86 26.72
CA ARG A 13 1.77 -3.82 25.80
C ARG A 13 2.83 -3.29 24.82
N LEU A 14 3.87 -4.07 24.56
CA LEU A 14 4.91 -3.81 23.60
C LEU A 14 4.93 -4.93 22.57
N ARG A 15 5.12 -4.53 21.31
CA ARG A 15 5.29 -5.44 20.18
C ARG A 15 6.69 -6.08 20.20
N LEU A 16 6.93 -7.08 19.35
CA LEU A 16 8.23 -7.73 19.23
C LEU A 16 9.37 -6.74 18.91
N ASP A 17 9.07 -5.72 18.15
CA ASP A 17 10.01 -4.66 17.76
C ASP A 17 10.17 -3.57 18.85
N GLY A 18 9.49 -3.69 19.98
CA GLY A 18 9.47 -2.69 21.04
C GLY A 18 8.57 -1.47 20.77
N ARG A 19 7.82 -1.46 19.65
CA ARG A 19 6.86 -0.41 19.29
C ARG A 19 5.58 -0.54 20.11
N ARG A 20 4.88 0.58 20.26
CA ARG A 20 3.52 0.62 20.78
C ARG A 20 2.50 0.28 19.68
N TRP A 21 1.24 0.16 20.05
CA TRP A 21 0.15 -0.21 19.14
C TRP A 21 -0.05 0.77 17.97
N ASN A 22 0.17 2.08 18.19
CA ASN A 22 -0.08 3.16 17.22
C ASN A 22 1.20 3.71 16.54
N GLU A 23 2.33 3.02 16.68
CA GLU A 23 3.60 3.45 16.10
C GLU A 23 3.86 2.81 14.75
N LEU A 24 4.15 3.65 13.74
CA LEU A 24 4.63 3.23 12.44
C LEU A 24 6.08 2.74 12.51
N ARG A 25 6.47 1.86 11.59
CA ARG A 25 7.89 1.56 11.35
C ARG A 25 8.59 2.78 10.77
N LEU A 26 9.91 2.81 10.92
CA LEU A 26 10.73 3.87 10.32
C LEU A 26 10.51 3.89 8.80
N LEU A 27 9.98 5.01 8.29
CA LEU A 27 9.76 5.22 6.88
C LEU A 27 10.90 6.03 6.30
N GLN A 28 11.55 5.50 5.27
CA GLN A 28 12.55 6.20 4.47
C GLN A 28 12.12 6.13 3.01
N ALA A 29 12.06 7.26 2.35
CA ALA A 29 11.67 7.34 0.95
C ALA A 29 12.61 8.26 0.17
N GLN A 30 12.87 7.89 -1.07
CA GLN A 30 13.66 8.67 -2.02
C GLN A 30 12.96 8.66 -3.37
N ILE A 31 13.02 9.79 -4.06
CA ILE A 31 12.47 9.97 -5.40
C ILE A 31 13.63 10.10 -6.39
N SER A 32 13.35 9.87 -7.67
CA SER A 32 14.35 9.97 -8.76
C SER A 32 15.58 9.07 -8.56
N THR A 33 15.35 7.84 -8.10
CA THR A 33 16.43 6.86 -7.86
C THR A 33 16.97 6.22 -9.14
N ASN A 34 16.15 6.14 -10.20
CA ASN A 34 16.53 5.56 -11.48
C ASN A 34 16.36 6.57 -12.61
N PRO A 35 17.44 7.11 -13.19
CA PRO A 35 17.38 8.11 -14.25
C PRO A 35 16.89 7.55 -15.60
N ALA A 36 16.80 6.22 -15.77
CA ALA A 36 16.36 5.60 -17.01
C ALA A 36 14.82 5.47 -17.12
N SER A 37 14.09 5.68 -16.03
CA SER A 37 12.63 5.66 -15.99
C SER A 37 12.04 7.06 -16.05
N SER A 38 10.76 7.17 -16.43
CA SER A 38 10.04 8.45 -16.41
C SER A 38 9.87 8.99 -14.99
N GLY A 39 9.69 8.08 -14.03
CA GLY A 39 9.70 8.37 -12.60
C GLY A 39 10.12 7.14 -11.82
N SER A 40 10.73 7.34 -10.67
CA SER A 40 11.19 6.24 -9.84
C SER A 40 11.21 6.61 -8.36
N SER A 41 11.01 5.60 -7.53
CA SER A 41 11.05 5.76 -6.09
C SER A 41 11.74 4.57 -5.43
N TYR A 42 12.32 4.83 -4.30
CA TYR A 42 12.75 3.84 -3.32
C TYR A 42 12.02 4.11 -2.02
N LEU A 43 11.38 3.10 -1.47
CA LEU A 43 10.67 3.18 -0.21
C LEU A 43 11.12 2.04 0.71
N SER A 44 11.44 2.39 1.95
CA SER A 44 11.69 1.44 3.02
C SER A 44 10.75 1.73 4.19
N MET A 45 9.97 0.74 4.59
CA MET A 45 9.11 0.76 5.78
C MET A 45 9.66 -0.29 6.74
N GLY A 46 10.48 0.14 7.70
CA GLY A 46 11.27 -0.76 8.52
C GLY A 46 12.19 -1.64 7.65
N ASN A 47 12.01 -2.95 7.73
CA ASN A 47 12.79 -3.92 6.94
C ASN A 47 12.16 -4.21 5.56
N THR A 48 10.95 -3.75 5.28
CA THR A 48 10.32 -3.91 3.96
C THR A 48 10.86 -2.83 3.03
N SER A 49 11.59 -3.21 1.97
CA SER A 49 12.16 -2.28 1.01
C SER A 49 11.71 -2.59 -0.41
N ILE A 50 11.25 -1.56 -1.11
CA ILE A 50 10.67 -1.63 -2.44
C ILE A 50 11.28 -0.55 -3.32
N MET A 51 11.59 -0.92 -4.55
CA MET A 51 11.96 -0.01 -5.61
C MET A 51 10.88 -0.03 -6.68
N CYS A 52 10.39 1.14 -7.07
CA CYS A 52 9.40 1.29 -8.10
C CYS A 52 9.96 2.13 -9.26
N SER A 53 9.67 1.73 -10.49
CA SER A 53 9.94 2.50 -11.70
C SER A 53 8.70 2.58 -12.57
N VAL A 54 8.42 3.79 -13.06
CA VAL A 54 7.29 4.10 -13.92
C VAL A 54 7.81 4.49 -15.31
N HIS A 55 7.24 3.87 -16.33
CA HIS A 55 7.49 4.20 -17.73
C HIS A 55 6.20 4.63 -18.39
N GLY A 56 6.20 5.80 -19.01
CA GLY A 56 5.05 6.33 -19.73
C GLY A 56 4.63 7.72 -19.27
N PRO A 57 3.54 8.22 -19.81
CA PRO A 57 2.64 7.58 -20.78
C PRO A 57 3.33 7.30 -22.14
N ALA A 58 3.29 6.05 -22.60
CA ALA A 58 3.84 5.63 -23.90
C ALA A 58 2.73 5.19 -24.85
N GLU A 59 2.96 5.25 -26.17
CA GLU A 59 1.99 4.80 -27.15
C GLU A 59 1.69 3.30 -26.97
N GLY A 60 0.42 2.95 -26.89
CA GLY A 60 -0.02 1.57 -26.66
C GLY A 60 0.39 0.64 -27.82
N ARG A 61 0.96 -0.51 -27.51
CA ARG A 61 1.30 -1.54 -28.50
C ARG A 61 0.05 -2.02 -29.24
N ARG A 62 0.02 -1.85 -30.57
CA ARG A 62 -0.95 -2.50 -31.43
C ARG A 62 -0.67 -4.00 -31.46
N GLY A 63 -1.39 -4.78 -30.66
CA GLY A 63 -1.23 -6.24 -30.80
C GLY A 63 -1.60 -7.10 -29.60
N ASP A 64 -1.71 -6.56 -28.40
CA ASP A 64 -2.15 -7.37 -27.26
C ASP A 64 -3.67 -7.46 -27.22
N GLY A 65 -4.17 -8.68 -27.46
CA GLY A 65 -5.55 -9.00 -27.77
C GLY A 65 -6.59 -8.42 -26.82
N ALA A 66 -7.74 -8.11 -27.39
CA ALA A 66 -9.04 -7.87 -26.76
C ALA A 66 -9.07 -6.93 -25.53
N GLY A 67 -8.50 -5.75 -25.64
CA GLY A 67 -8.48 -4.74 -24.59
C GLY A 67 -7.34 -3.73 -24.72
N GLY A 68 -6.57 -3.83 -25.80
CA GLY A 68 -5.44 -2.93 -26.03
C GLY A 68 -5.86 -1.47 -26.08
N ALA A 69 -5.01 -0.58 -25.59
CA ALA A 69 -5.16 0.87 -25.53
C ALA A 69 -5.60 1.53 -26.86
N ALA A 70 -5.52 0.81 -27.97
CA ALA A 70 -5.86 1.31 -29.31
C ALA A 70 -7.35 1.64 -29.52
N GLY A 71 -8.25 1.20 -28.64
CA GLY A 71 -9.69 1.45 -28.74
C GLY A 71 -10.31 2.15 -27.52
N SER A 72 -9.56 2.32 -26.42
CA SER A 72 -10.10 2.93 -25.22
C SER A 72 -9.79 4.44 -25.20
N GLY A 73 -10.79 5.25 -24.88
CA GLY A 73 -10.62 6.68 -24.64
C GLY A 73 -9.82 7.01 -23.37
N HIS A 74 -9.25 6.02 -22.72
CA HIS A 74 -8.50 6.13 -21.46
C HIS A 74 -7.16 5.42 -21.56
N ALA A 75 -6.18 5.90 -20.77
CA ALA A 75 -4.91 5.20 -20.62
C ALA A 75 -5.09 3.84 -19.90
N VAL A 76 -4.27 2.87 -20.26
CA VAL A 76 -4.23 1.56 -19.60
C VAL A 76 -3.04 1.54 -18.63
N VAL A 77 -3.30 1.18 -17.38
CA VAL A 77 -2.25 0.98 -16.39
C VAL A 77 -1.85 -0.50 -16.36
N GLU A 78 -0.59 -0.78 -16.60
CA GLU A 78 0.00 -2.09 -16.48
C GLU A 78 0.91 -2.13 -15.26
N VAL A 79 0.72 -3.12 -14.39
CA VAL A 79 1.53 -3.27 -13.18
C VAL A 79 2.20 -4.63 -13.18
N ASP A 80 3.51 -4.63 -13.05
CA ASP A 80 4.32 -5.82 -12.87
C ASP A 80 5.02 -5.79 -11.50
N VAL A 81 4.79 -6.83 -10.69
CA VAL A 81 5.36 -6.96 -9.36
C VAL A 81 6.36 -8.10 -9.33
N ASN A 82 7.61 -7.76 -9.12
CA ASN A 82 8.71 -8.69 -9.04
C ASN A 82 9.27 -8.74 -7.62
N VAL A 83 9.08 -9.87 -6.93
CA VAL A 83 9.69 -10.12 -5.62
C VAL A 83 11.05 -10.78 -5.82
N ALA A 84 12.13 -10.19 -5.35
CA ALA A 84 13.47 -10.77 -5.48
C ALA A 84 13.57 -12.13 -4.78
N GLY A 85 14.32 -13.05 -5.32
CA GLY A 85 14.49 -14.39 -4.73
C GLY A 85 15.14 -14.39 -3.33
N PHE A 86 15.77 -13.28 -2.96
CA PHE A 86 16.39 -13.04 -1.65
C PHE A 86 15.54 -12.17 -0.72
N ALA A 87 14.36 -11.73 -1.17
CA ALA A 87 13.52 -10.80 -0.40
C ALA A 87 12.95 -11.41 0.89
N GLY A 88 12.71 -12.70 0.92
CA GLY A 88 12.23 -13.43 2.11
C GLY A 88 13.36 -14.11 2.86
N VAL A 89 13.05 -14.57 4.07
CA VAL A 89 13.96 -15.37 4.92
C VAL A 89 14.38 -16.64 4.18
N ASP A 90 13.44 -17.31 3.52
CA ASP A 90 13.70 -18.45 2.66
C ASP A 90 14.07 -17.97 1.26
N ARG A 91 15.31 -18.22 0.83
CA ARG A 91 15.76 -17.93 -0.52
C ARG A 91 15.06 -18.86 -1.52
N LYS A 92 13.95 -18.40 -2.07
CA LYS A 92 13.20 -19.14 -3.07
C LYS A 92 13.81 -18.93 -4.46
N ARG A 93 14.24 -20.01 -5.09
CA ARG A 93 14.61 -19.98 -6.51
C ARG A 93 13.34 -19.82 -7.33
N ARG A 94 13.17 -18.72 -8.04
CA ARG A 94 12.05 -18.54 -8.95
C ARG A 94 12.19 -19.51 -10.11
N ALA A 95 11.31 -20.48 -10.17
CA ALA A 95 11.09 -21.28 -11.37
C ALA A 95 10.05 -20.53 -12.22
N GLY A 96 10.48 -19.65 -13.11
CA GLY A 96 9.75 -19.15 -14.30
C GLY A 96 8.23 -18.88 -14.28
N GLY A 97 7.58 -18.94 -13.13
CA GLY A 97 6.15 -18.76 -12.96
C GLY A 97 5.82 -17.56 -12.10
N SER A 98 4.79 -16.82 -12.47
CA SER A 98 4.24 -15.75 -11.63
C SER A 98 3.76 -16.31 -10.30
N ASP A 99 4.33 -15.83 -9.20
CA ASP A 99 3.86 -16.19 -7.86
C ASP A 99 2.42 -15.67 -7.67
N ARG A 100 1.53 -16.50 -7.11
CA ARG A 100 0.13 -16.10 -6.88
C ARG A 100 0.04 -14.81 -6.05
N GLN A 101 0.92 -14.63 -5.08
CA GLN A 101 0.95 -13.45 -4.23
C GLN A 101 1.34 -12.20 -5.03
N SER A 102 2.39 -12.26 -5.85
CA SER A 102 2.79 -11.14 -6.70
C SER A 102 1.70 -10.77 -7.72
N SER A 103 1.04 -11.77 -8.32
CA SER A 103 -0.09 -11.53 -9.23
C SER A 103 -1.30 -10.88 -8.55
N ARG A 104 -1.62 -11.26 -7.31
CA ARG A 104 -2.70 -10.63 -6.52
C ARG A 104 -2.38 -9.17 -6.22
N ILE A 105 -1.16 -8.90 -5.75
CA ILE A 105 -0.69 -7.54 -5.48
C ILE A 105 -0.74 -6.71 -6.77
N ALA A 106 -0.23 -7.24 -7.88
CA ALA A 106 -0.26 -6.55 -9.18
C ALA A 106 -1.70 -6.22 -9.63
N THR A 107 -2.64 -7.16 -9.47
CA THR A 107 -4.04 -6.94 -9.83
C THR A 107 -4.69 -5.87 -8.95
N THR A 108 -4.45 -5.90 -7.63
CA THR A 108 -4.97 -4.90 -6.70
C THR A 108 -4.39 -3.51 -6.99
N LEU A 109 -3.09 -3.40 -7.20
CA LEU A 109 -2.44 -2.15 -7.59
C LEU A 109 -2.99 -1.62 -8.91
N ARG A 110 -3.12 -2.49 -9.93
CA ARG A 110 -3.68 -2.11 -11.22
C ARG A 110 -5.08 -1.54 -11.09
N SER A 111 -5.98 -2.21 -10.36
CA SER A 111 -7.36 -1.75 -10.18
C SER A 111 -7.43 -0.42 -9.40
N ALA A 112 -6.60 -0.28 -8.36
CA ALA A 112 -6.54 0.93 -7.54
C ALA A 112 -6.07 2.14 -8.35
N PHE A 113 -4.93 2.01 -9.05
CA PHE A 113 -4.37 3.12 -9.81
C PHE A 113 -5.13 3.40 -11.11
N GLN A 114 -5.71 2.39 -11.76
CA GLN A 114 -6.57 2.62 -12.94
C GLN A 114 -7.80 3.49 -12.60
N SER A 115 -8.37 3.34 -11.41
CA SER A 115 -9.50 4.14 -10.95
C SER A 115 -9.10 5.49 -10.37
N HIS A 116 -7.87 5.61 -9.86
CA HIS A 116 -7.40 6.79 -9.16
C HIS A 116 -6.76 7.84 -10.09
N LEU A 117 -6.04 7.40 -11.13
CA LEU A 117 -5.35 8.29 -12.07
C LEU A 117 -6.33 8.97 -13.04
N HIS A 118 -5.99 10.17 -13.48
CA HIS A 118 -6.72 10.87 -14.54
C HIS A 118 -6.39 10.29 -15.92
N THR A 119 -6.79 9.04 -16.14
CA THR A 119 -6.49 8.26 -17.35
C THR A 119 -7.07 8.84 -18.62
N TYR A 120 -8.12 9.67 -18.52
CA TYR A 120 -8.75 10.36 -19.66
C TYR A 120 -7.86 11.39 -20.33
N LEU A 121 -6.82 11.88 -19.64
CA LEU A 121 -5.86 12.85 -20.20
C LEU A 121 -4.90 12.22 -21.23
N TYR A 122 -4.73 10.92 -21.19
CA TYR A 122 -3.79 10.18 -22.03
C TYR A 122 -4.49 9.07 -22.81
N PRO A 123 -5.38 9.41 -23.77
CA PRO A 123 -6.06 8.40 -24.57
C PRO A 123 -5.03 7.59 -25.38
N HIS A 124 -5.32 6.31 -25.57
CA HIS A 124 -4.50 5.37 -26.36
C HIS A 124 -3.07 5.15 -25.84
N SER A 125 -2.77 5.53 -24.62
CA SER A 125 -1.46 5.33 -24.01
C SER A 125 -1.45 4.26 -22.94
N THR A 126 -0.27 3.72 -22.67
CA THR A 126 -0.01 2.78 -21.58
C THR A 126 0.93 3.40 -20.56
N ILE A 127 0.65 3.17 -19.29
CA ILE A 127 1.51 3.53 -18.15
C ILE A 127 1.98 2.21 -17.55
N SER A 128 3.27 1.91 -17.68
CA SER A 128 3.84 0.67 -17.17
C SER A 128 4.54 0.94 -15.84
N ILE A 129 4.11 0.23 -14.80
CA ILE A 129 4.62 0.36 -13.43
C ILE A 129 5.32 -0.95 -13.07
N HIS A 130 6.62 -0.87 -12.77
CA HIS A 130 7.41 -2.01 -12.35
C HIS A 130 7.78 -1.86 -10.88
N VAL A 131 7.30 -2.77 -10.05
CA VAL A 131 7.55 -2.83 -8.62
C VAL A 131 8.52 -3.96 -8.32
N SER A 132 9.69 -3.64 -7.80
CA SER A 132 10.71 -4.61 -7.40
C SER A 132 10.82 -4.64 -5.88
N VAL A 133 10.42 -5.75 -5.28
CA VAL A 133 10.53 -5.97 -3.84
C VAL A 133 11.90 -6.53 -3.52
N LEU A 134 12.69 -5.78 -2.76
CA LEU A 134 14.05 -6.14 -2.37
C LEU A 134 14.08 -6.89 -1.04
N SER A 135 13.24 -6.48 -0.08
CA SER A 135 13.06 -7.15 1.20
C SER A 135 11.58 -7.10 1.59
N ALA A 136 11.07 -8.18 2.14
CA ALA A 136 9.67 -8.31 2.54
C ALA A 136 9.59 -8.72 4.03
N ASP A 137 9.13 -7.78 4.86
CA ASP A 137 8.91 -7.95 6.29
C ASP A 137 7.52 -7.43 6.70
N GLY A 138 6.49 -7.97 6.08
CA GLY A 138 5.09 -7.59 6.28
C GLY A 138 4.68 -6.28 5.60
N SER A 139 3.38 -6.00 5.58
CA SER A 139 2.75 -4.80 4.98
C SER A 139 3.15 -4.54 3.52
N LEU A 140 3.39 -5.61 2.76
CA LEU A 140 3.95 -5.50 1.40
C LEU A 140 3.05 -4.72 0.45
N LEU A 141 1.73 -4.93 0.51
CA LEU A 141 0.76 -4.23 -0.33
C LEU A 141 0.74 -2.73 -0.01
N ALA A 142 0.73 -2.35 1.27
CA ALA A 142 0.75 -0.96 1.70
C ALA A 142 2.04 -0.25 1.24
N ALA A 143 3.19 -0.88 1.45
CA ALA A 143 4.47 -0.36 1.01
C ALA A 143 4.56 -0.22 -0.53
N ALA A 144 3.98 -1.18 -1.28
CA ALA A 144 3.91 -1.11 -2.74
C ALA A 144 3.03 0.07 -3.22
N ILE A 145 1.86 0.30 -2.59
CA ILE A 145 1.00 1.45 -2.90
C ILE A 145 1.77 2.75 -2.69
N ASN A 146 2.43 2.90 -1.54
CA ASN A 146 3.18 4.11 -1.20
C ASN A 146 4.36 4.36 -2.16
N ALA A 147 5.10 3.30 -2.52
CA ALA A 147 6.19 3.39 -3.49
C ALA A 147 5.70 3.80 -4.88
N VAL A 148 4.61 3.19 -5.36
CA VAL A 148 4.02 3.51 -6.66
C VAL A 148 3.53 4.95 -6.69
N THR A 149 2.87 5.43 -5.63
CA THR A 149 2.41 6.82 -5.53
C THR A 149 3.57 7.80 -5.67
N LEU A 150 4.68 7.58 -4.97
CA LEU A 150 5.88 8.42 -5.09
C LEU A 150 6.48 8.40 -6.50
N ALA A 151 6.56 7.22 -7.12
CA ALA A 151 7.09 7.09 -8.48
C ALA A 151 6.21 7.78 -9.53
N LEU A 152 4.88 7.77 -9.34
CA LEU A 152 3.93 8.49 -10.20
C LEU A 152 4.05 10.02 -10.03
N VAL A 153 4.28 10.49 -8.81
CA VAL A 153 4.56 11.93 -8.55
C VAL A 153 5.86 12.35 -9.22
N ASP A 154 6.91 11.52 -9.16
CA ASP A 154 8.19 11.77 -9.83
C ASP A 154 8.03 11.80 -11.36
N ALA A 155 7.21 10.89 -11.92
CA ALA A 155 6.87 10.87 -13.34
C ALA A 155 6.00 12.06 -13.79
N GLY A 156 5.43 12.84 -12.86
CA GLY A 156 4.55 13.96 -13.16
C GLY A 156 3.17 13.56 -13.69
N ILE A 157 2.70 12.35 -13.40
CA ILE A 157 1.39 11.87 -13.82
C ILE A 157 0.33 12.44 -12.89
N PRO A 158 -0.71 13.14 -13.41
CA PRO A 158 -1.70 13.81 -12.59
C PRO A 158 -2.62 12.82 -11.89
N MET A 159 -2.81 13.06 -10.59
CA MET A 159 -3.72 12.33 -9.73
C MET A 159 -4.50 13.29 -8.83
N PRO A 160 -5.72 12.94 -8.37
CA PRO A 160 -6.54 13.84 -7.55
C PRO A 160 -5.94 14.08 -6.16
N GLY A 161 -5.16 13.14 -5.64
CA GLY A 161 -4.50 13.22 -4.33
C GLY A 161 -3.50 12.10 -4.18
N LEU A 162 -2.70 12.11 -3.12
CA LEU A 162 -1.78 11.00 -2.83
C LEU A 162 -2.58 9.79 -2.34
N LEU A 163 -2.35 8.65 -2.97
CA LEU A 163 -2.87 7.36 -2.51
C LEU A 163 -1.89 6.78 -1.51
N THR A 164 -2.30 6.72 -0.24
CA THR A 164 -1.45 6.22 0.84
C THR A 164 -2.04 4.95 1.44
N GLY A 165 -1.21 3.97 1.69
CA GLY A 165 -1.62 2.67 2.23
C GLY A 165 -0.96 2.37 3.57
N CYS A 166 -1.75 1.78 4.48
CA CYS A 166 -1.28 1.27 5.75
C CYS A 166 -1.93 -0.08 6.07
N THR A 167 -1.26 -0.88 6.87
CA THR A 167 -1.81 -2.15 7.37
C THR A 167 -2.16 -2.00 8.85
N ALA A 168 -3.38 -2.37 9.19
CA ALA A 168 -3.86 -2.44 10.56
C ALA A 168 -4.13 -3.89 10.97
N GLY A 169 -3.94 -4.21 12.22
CA GLY A 169 -4.22 -5.52 12.78
C GLY A 169 -4.85 -5.45 14.15
N MET A 170 -5.06 -6.61 14.77
CA MET A 170 -5.62 -6.73 16.12
C MET A 170 -4.73 -7.63 16.97
N SER A 171 -4.49 -7.27 18.21
CA SER A 171 -3.53 -7.96 19.10
C SER A 171 -3.95 -9.35 19.58
N GLY A 172 -5.06 -9.89 19.11
CA GLY A 172 -5.54 -11.20 19.50
C GLY A 172 -6.45 -11.86 18.47
N SER A 173 -6.99 -13.02 18.79
CA SER A 173 -7.90 -13.74 17.88
C SER A 173 -9.24 -13.01 17.77
N ALA A 174 -9.39 -12.18 16.76
CA ALA A 174 -10.60 -11.42 16.46
C ALA A 174 -11.71 -12.27 15.80
N SER A 175 -11.58 -13.60 15.79
CA SER A 175 -12.56 -14.52 15.17
C SER A 175 -13.78 -14.81 16.06
N THR A 176 -13.71 -14.53 17.35
CA THR A 176 -14.80 -14.76 18.30
C THR A 176 -15.40 -13.45 18.79
N PRO A 177 -16.74 -13.37 19.02
CA PRO A 177 -17.33 -12.19 19.60
C PRO A 177 -16.80 -11.97 21.03
N ARG A 178 -16.59 -10.71 21.36
CA ARG A 178 -16.04 -10.23 22.63
C ARG A 178 -16.74 -10.84 23.84
N ASP A 179 -16.02 -11.63 24.58
CA ASP A 179 -16.40 -11.99 25.94
C ASP A 179 -16.03 -10.81 26.86
N PRO A 180 -16.98 -10.20 27.59
CA PRO A 180 -16.71 -9.00 28.40
C PRO A 180 -15.73 -9.23 29.57
N ARG A 181 -15.22 -10.44 29.73
CA ARG A 181 -14.29 -10.84 30.78
C ARG A 181 -12.85 -11.09 30.29
N HIS A 182 -12.60 -11.10 29.01
CA HIS A 182 -11.28 -11.37 28.41
C HIS A 182 -10.90 -10.30 27.42
N ASP A 183 -9.86 -9.61 27.76
CA ASP A 183 -8.90 -8.86 26.98
C ASP A 183 -9.43 -7.68 26.14
N GLU A 184 -9.00 -6.50 26.55
CA GLU A 184 -8.94 -5.34 25.70
C GLU A 184 -8.03 -5.67 24.51
N LEU A 185 -8.65 -6.02 23.38
CA LEU A 185 -7.94 -6.22 22.12
C LEU A 185 -7.52 -4.85 21.60
N ASP A 186 -6.23 -4.59 21.62
CA ASP A 186 -5.68 -3.35 21.08
C ASP A 186 -5.51 -3.48 19.57
N PRO A 187 -5.93 -2.47 18.78
CA PRO A 187 -5.61 -2.43 17.37
C PRO A 187 -4.12 -2.15 17.19
N LEU A 188 -3.48 -2.73 16.17
CA LEU A 188 -2.06 -2.59 15.87
C LEU A 188 -1.89 -1.91 14.52
N LEU A 189 -0.98 -0.93 14.45
CA LEU A 189 -0.67 -0.20 13.24
C LEU A 189 0.63 -0.73 12.62
N ASP A 190 0.67 -0.86 11.29
CA ASP A 190 1.83 -1.26 10.49
C ASP A 190 2.50 -2.56 10.95
N LEU A 191 1.90 -3.69 10.54
CA LEU A 191 2.29 -5.02 10.98
C LEU A 191 3.62 -5.47 10.37
N SER A 192 4.44 -6.15 11.19
CA SER A 192 5.60 -6.91 10.75
C SER A 192 5.19 -8.29 10.20
N LEU A 193 6.09 -8.97 9.50
CA LEU A 193 5.80 -10.28 8.89
C LEU A 193 5.32 -11.33 9.90
N PRO A 194 5.94 -11.53 11.08
CA PRO A 194 5.46 -12.49 12.07
C PRO A 194 4.06 -12.11 12.60
N GLU A 195 3.78 -10.81 12.78
CA GLU A 195 2.46 -10.35 13.21
C GLU A 195 1.39 -10.56 12.13
N GLU A 196 1.72 -10.29 10.85
CA GLU A 196 0.80 -10.49 9.72
C GLU A 196 0.44 -11.97 9.52
N GLN A 197 1.34 -12.90 9.88
CA GLN A 197 1.10 -14.34 9.79
C GLN A 197 0.24 -14.89 10.93
N GLU A 198 0.31 -14.30 12.11
CA GLU A 198 -0.37 -14.81 13.31
C GLU A 198 -1.66 -14.04 13.64
N LEU A 199 -1.68 -12.73 13.33
CA LEU A 199 -2.77 -11.85 13.71
C LEU A 199 -3.68 -11.54 12.52
N PRO A 200 -4.95 -11.21 12.78
CA PRO A 200 -5.83 -10.70 11.73
C PRO A 200 -5.32 -9.35 11.19
N SER A 201 -5.21 -9.24 9.89
CA SER A 201 -4.67 -8.08 9.20
C SER A 201 -5.64 -7.50 8.18
N LEU A 202 -5.66 -6.19 8.10
CA LEU A 202 -6.43 -5.38 7.18
C LEU A 202 -5.51 -4.36 6.51
N THR A 203 -5.41 -4.38 5.19
CA THR A 203 -4.70 -3.32 4.44
C THR A 203 -5.69 -2.31 3.91
N VAL A 204 -5.50 -1.05 4.30
CA VAL A 204 -6.33 0.09 3.89
C VAL A 204 -5.48 1.02 3.04
N ALA A 205 -6.05 1.53 1.95
CA ALA A 205 -5.47 2.66 1.25
C ALA A 205 -6.50 3.77 1.07
N THR A 206 -6.08 4.98 1.42
CA THR A 206 -6.92 6.17 1.40
C THR A 206 -6.34 7.23 0.48
N THR A 207 -7.22 8.04 -0.08
CA THR A 207 -6.87 9.27 -0.80
C THR A 207 -7.65 10.43 -0.22
N THR A 208 -7.06 11.61 -0.23
CA THR A 208 -7.79 12.86 -0.04
C THR A 208 -8.38 13.25 -1.39
N ALA A 209 -9.68 13.12 -1.53
CA ALA A 209 -10.36 13.73 -2.66
C ALA A 209 -10.67 15.19 -2.28
N VAL A 210 -10.05 16.13 -2.98
CA VAL A 210 -10.59 17.48 -3.04
C VAL A 210 -11.95 17.37 -3.74
N PRO A 211 -13.07 17.72 -3.11
CA PRO A 211 -14.35 17.66 -3.78
C PRO A 211 -14.33 18.64 -4.95
N VAL A 212 -14.33 18.10 -6.16
CA VAL A 212 -14.53 18.87 -7.38
C VAL A 212 -16.02 19.10 -7.51
N GLY A 213 -16.49 20.25 -7.05
CA GLY A 213 -17.83 20.72 -7.33
C GLY A 213 -18.78 20.86 -6.15
N GLU A 214 -19.29 22.08 -6.04
CA GLU A 214 -20.46 22.56 -5.31
C GLU A 214 -20.28 23.02 -3.85
N ASN A 215 -20.04 24.34 -3.73
CA ASN A 215 -20.67 25.30 -2.78
C ASN A 215 -21.13 24.82 -1.39
N ASN A 216 -20.33 24.11 -0.64
CA ASN A 216 -20.50 24.07 0.80
C ASN A 216 -19.24 24.62 1.46
N MET A 217 -19.44 25.83 2.04
CA MET A 217 -18.41 26.57 2.78
C MET A 217 -18.18 25.99 4.19
N ASP A 218 -17.99 24.68 4.29
CA ASP A 218 -17.47 24.08 5.50
C ASP A 218 -16.06 23.58 5.18
N GLU A 219 -15.09 24.47 5.34
CA GLU A 219 -13.73 24.43 4.80
C GLU A 219 -12.78 23.46 5.52
N ASP A 220 -13.21 22.64 6.47
CA ASP A 220 -12.28 21.93 7.36
C ASP A 220 -12.37 20.38 7.37
N GLU A 221 -13.23 19.76 6.58
CA GLU A 221 -13.23 18.28 6.50
C GLU A 221 -12.69 17.80 5.15
N GLU A 222 -11.37 17.57 5.06
CA GLU A 222 -10.77 16.76 4.00
C GLU A 222 -11.39 15.36 4.04
N ALA A 223 -12.42 15.13 3.22
CA ALA A 223 -13.09 13.85 3.16
C ALA A 223 -12.12 12.77 2.65
N MET A 224 -11.60 11.97 3.56
CA MET A 224 -10.79 10.80 3.21
C MET A 224 -11.66 9.74 2.55
N LYS A 225 -11.29 9.32 1.34
CA LYS A 225 -11.93 8.21 0.63
C LYS A 225 -11.06 6.97 0.74
N VAL A 226 -11.65 5.86 1.13
CA VAL A 226 -11.01 4.54 1.09
C VAL A 226 -11.08 4.03 -0.35
N CYS A 227 -9.92 3.80 -0.96
CA CYS A 227 -9.80 3.29 -2.33
C CYS A 227 -9.56 1.78 -2.36
N VAL A 228 -8.77 1.27 -1.41
CA VAL A 228 -8.44 -0.15 -1.32
C VAL A 228 -8.71 -0.62 0.09
N LEU A 229 -9.41 -1.73 0.18
CA LEU A 229 -9.63 -2.46 1.43
C LEU A 229 -9.39 -3.94 1.14
N THR A 230 -8.35 -4.50 1.72
CA THR A 230 -8.00 -5.91 1.54
C THR A 230 -7.82 -6.58 2.88
N MET A 231 -8.57 -7.64 3.12
CA MET A 231 -8.50 -8.46 4.32
C MET A 231 -8.42 -9.92 3.92
N GLU A 232 -7.46 -10.64 4.47
CA GLU A 232 -7.24 -12.06 4.16
C GLU A 232 -7.71 -13.00 5.27
N THR A 233 -7.89 -12.47 6.47
CA THR A 233 -8.24 -13.22 7.67
C THR A 233 -9.70 -13.04 8.05
N LYS A 234 -10.25 -14.01 8.80
CA LYS A 234 -11.61 -13.92 9.31
C LYS A 234 -11.63 -13.04 10.56
N VAL A 235 -12.40 -11.98 10.54
CA VAL A 235 -12.56 -11.02 11.63
C VAL A 235 -14.05 -10.85 11.93
N HIS A 236 -14.39 -10.71 13.21
CA HIS A 236 -15.76 -10.38 13.59
C HIS A 236 -16.07 -8.92 13.25
N ALA A 237 -17.28 -8.64 12.75
CA ALA A 237 -17.66 -7.32 12.26
C ALA A 237 -17.48 -6.18 13.27
N THR A 238 -17.62 -6.46 14.57
CA THR A 238 -17.45 -5.45 15.63
C THR A 238 -16.02 -4.87 15.72
N TYR A 239 -15.01 -5.63 15.27
CA TYR A 239 -13.61 -5.17 15.30
C TYR A 239 -13.20 -4.48 14.01
N LEU A 240 -13.98 -4.64 12.95
CA LEU A 240 -13.67 -4.05 11.64
C LEU A 240 -13.60 -2.52 11.71
N ASP A 241 -14.56 -1.90 12.42
CA ASP A 241 -14.64 -0.45 12.54
C ASP A 241 -13.40 0.12 13.26
N THR A 242 -12.96 -0.56 14.33
CA THR A 242 -11.76 -0.13 15.08
C THR A 242 -10.47 -0.30 14.26
N MET A 243 -10.34 -1.41 13.53
CA MET A 243 -9.20 -1.63 12.63
C MET A 243 -9.18 -0.62 11.49
N LEU A 244 -10.34 -0.31 10.92
CA LEU A 244 -10.49 0.66 9.85
C LEU A 244 -10.09 2.07 10.33
N ALA A 245 -10.57 2.50 11.48
CA ALA A 245 -10.25 3.81 12.05
C ALA A 245 -8.73 3.97 12.25
N VAL A 246 -8.08 2.98 12.86
CA VAL A 246 -6.62 3.00 13.06
C VAL A 246 -5.86 2.94 11.72
N GLY A 247 -6.36 2.16 10.75
CA GLY A 247 -5.77 2.12 9.41
C GLY A 247 -5.85 3.47 8.69
N ILE A 248 -6.95 4.21 8.83
CA ILE A 248 -7.12 5.56 8.27
C ILE A 248 -6.17 6.56 8.94
N ASP A 249 -6.06 6.51 10.27
CA ASP A 249 -5.11 7.35 11.01
C ASP A 249 -3.67 7.08 10.57
N GLY A 250 -3.31 5.81 10.37
CA GLY A 250 -2.00 5.43 9.85
C GLY A 250 -1.75 5.94 8.43
N CYS A 251 -2.74 5.89 7.55
CA CYS A 251 -2.64 6.46 6.20
C CYS A 251 -2.41 7.98 6.24
N SER A 252 -3.07 8.69 7.17
CA SER A 252 -2.85 10.14 7.37
C SER A 252 -1.41 10.44 7.79
N GLN A 253 -0.87 9.72 8.76
CA GLN A 253 0.52 9.88 9.20
C GLN A 253 1.53 9.60 8.07
N ILE A 254 1.30 8.51 7.31
CA ILE A 254 2.15 8.17 6.16
C ILE A 254 2.07 9.26 5.09
N ARG A 255 0.90 9.83 4.83
CA ARG A 255 0.72 10.93 3.87
C ARG A 255 1.57 12.14 4.23
N GLU A 256 1.53 12.58 5.48
CA GLU A 256 2.35 13.71 5.94
C GLU A 256 3.85 13.46 5.70
N LEU A 257 4.31 12.24 5.99
CA LEU A 257 5.70 11.85 5.74
C LEU A 257 6.05 11.87 4.24
N LEU A 258 5.19 11.31 3.38
CA LEU A 258 5.41 11.29 1.93
C LEU A 258 5.38 12.71 1.33
N GLU A 259 4.47 13.57 1.78
CA GLU A 259 4.45 14.98 1.39
C GLU A 259 5.75 15.70 1.78
N GLY A 260 6.26 15.41 2.98
CA GLY A 260 7.55 15.93 3.45
C GLY A 260 8.70 15.53 2.50
N VAL A 261 8.73 14.28 2.06
CA VAL A 261 9.73 13.78 1.10
C VAL A 261 9.59 14.48 -0.27
N ILE A 262 8.36 14.62 -0.78
CA ILE A 262 8.10 15.30 -2.07
C ILE A 262 8.53 16.77 -2.01
N LYS A 263 8.21 17.47 -0.94
CA LYS A 263 8.60 18.88 -0.75
C LYS A 263 10.12 19.03 -0.62
N GLY A 264 10.78 18.11 0.11
CA GLY A 264 12.24 18.12 0.28
C GLY A 264 13.03 17.75 -0.98
N SER A 265 12.45 17.00 -1.90
CA SER A 265 13.09 16.64 -3.18
C SER A 265 13.08 17.77 -4.22
N ARG A 266 12.22 18.77 -4.04
CA ARG A 266 12.09 19.91 -4.97
C ARG A 266 12.89 21.17 -4.56
N GLY A 267 13.54 21.15 -3.43
CA GLY A 267 14.43 22.20 -2.91
C GLY A 267 15.88 21.85 -3.10
#